data_940ddc6bc9003710757a8b539af6e3a5
#
_entry.id   940ddc6bc9003710757a8b539af6e3a5
#
_cell.length_a   1.000
_cell.length_b   1.000
_cell.length_c   1.000
_cell.angle_alpha   90.00
_cell.angle_beta   90.00
_cell.angle_gamma   90.00
#
_symmetry.space_group_name_H-M   'P 1'
#
loop_
_entity.id
_entity.type
_entity.pdbx_description
1 polymer ?
#
loop_
_entity_poly.entity_id
_entity_poly.type
_entity_poly.pdbx_seq_one_letter_code
_entity_poly.pdbx_strand_id
1 'polypeptide(L)'
;MNIELLRAYLEDTYELITAYNGHQALEVVKSQLPDIILLDVMMPDMNGYQVCQSLKLDPQTQFIPVIIVTALSGRNDWVTGIDAGADEFLTKPVNKLELLTRIHSLLRIKNLHADLIAEKNKLYLQNRIRSVLTQIIPTLLRTLPPEQKSIVIHQMIDMVMDAIFENTDPESNLAAYETVGELCCQIINQLGANFEVDTSNNKNCTIKGNHCPWGREEARSNPILCTISRGIFSRVANMKGDDLEVDVIETMGNGDNCCLFEINRLD
;
A
#
# COMPACT_ATOMS: atom_id res chain seq x y z
N MET A 1 -39.56 -10.54 5.07
CA MET A 1 -38.48 -11.31 5.75
C MET A 1 -38.89 -11.53 7.20
N ASN A 2 -38.59 -12.69 7.80
CA ASN A 2 -38.83 -12.85 9.24
C ASN A 2 -37.65 -12.22 10.01
N ILE A 3 -37.80 -10.95 10.38
CA ILE A 3 -36.77 -10.16 11.08
C ILE A 3 -36.42 -10.79 12.44
N GLU A 4 -37.40 -11.34 13.16
CA GLU A 4 -37.19 -11.98 14.46
C GLU A 4 -36.27 -13.22 14.35
N LEU A 5 -36.43 -14.01 13.29
CA LEU A 5 -35.57 -15.18 13.04
C LEU A 5 -34.12 -14.74 12.76
N LEU A 6 -33.91 -13.72 11.93
CA LEU A 6 -32.57 -13.22 11.63
C LEU A 6 -31.94 -12.57 12.87
N ARG A 7 -32.73 -11.85 13.67
CA ARG A 7 -32.28 -11.31 14.95
C ARG A 7 -31.75 -12.42 15.84
N ALA A 8 -32.52 -13.49 16.06
CA ALA A 8 -32.11 -14.63 16.88
C ALA A 8 -30.85 -15.37 16.35
N TYR A 9 -30.54 -15.25 15.06
CA TYR A 9 -29.33 -15.83 14.49
C TYR A 9 -28.06 -14.97 14.69
N LEU A 10 -28.23 -13.63 14.83
CA LEU A 10 -27.16 -12.67 14.70
C LEU A 10 -26.89 -11.84 15.97
N GLU A 11 -27.86 -11.67 16.88
CA GLU A 11 -27.80 -10.76 18.02
C GLU A 11 -26.68 -11.07 19.04
N ASP A 12 -26.26 -12.34 19.12
CA ASP A 12 -25.13 -12.73 19.99
C ASP A 12 -23.77 -12.28 19.47
N THR A 13 -23.69 -11.92 18.17
CA THR A 13 -22.39 -11.68 17.50
C THR A 13 -22.29 -10.28 16.90
N TYR A 14 -23.43 -9.70 16.51
CA TYR A 14 -23.47 -8.45 15.75
C TYR A 14 -24.43 -7.44 16.39
N GLU A 15 -24.09 -6.16 16.27
CA GLU A 15 -25.05 -5.07 16.53
C GLU A 15 -26.04 -4.96 15.36
N LEU A 16 -27.34 -4.98 15.67
CA LEU A 16 -28.38 -5.10 14.65
C LEU A 16 -29.20 -3.80 14.54
N ILE A 17 -29.24 -3.27 13.34
CA ILE A 17 -30.09 -2.15 12.97
C ILE A 17 -31.19 -2.67 12.06
N THR A 18 -32.43 -2.22 12.27
CA THR A 18 -33.59 -2.75 11.55
C THR A 18 -34.33 -1.63 10.81
N ALA A 19 -34.67 -1.90 9.54
CA ALA A 19 -35.57 -1.08 8.73
C ALA A 19 -36.73 -1.92 8.21
N TYR A 20 -37.93 -1.35 8.11
CA TYR A 20 -39.15 -2.06 7.77
C TYR A 20 -39.65 -1.81 6.35
N ASN A 21 -39.05 -0.87 5.63
CA ASN A 21 -39.34 -0.59 4.21
C ASN A 21 -38.10 0.00 3.51
N GLY A 22 -38.18 0.14 2.19
CA GLY A 22 -37.04 0.59 1.39
C GLY A 22 -36.57 2.00 1.69
N HIS A 23 -37.47 2.94 1.92
CA HIS A 23 -37.12 4.33 2.25
C HIS A 23 -36.41 4.42 3.59
N GLN A 24 -36.96 3.79 4.62
CA GLN A 24 -36.31 3.72 5.92
C GLN A 24 -34.93 3.03 5.84
N ALA A 25 -34.79 1.99 5.03
CA ALA A 25 -33.50 1.34 4.82
C ALA A 25 -32.46 2.31 4.26
N LEU A 26 -32.80 3.11 3.25
CA LEU A 26 -31.89 4.10 2.68
C LEU A 26 -31.50 5.19 3.69
N GLU A 27 -32.46 5.69 4.50
CA GLU A 27 -32.19 6.69 5.54
C GLU A 27 -31.24 6.14 6.63
N VAL A 28 -31.54 4.94 7.12
CA VAL A 28 -30.75 4.28 8.16
C VAL A 28 -29.33 4.00 7.66
N VAL A 29 -29.20 3.46 6.45
CA VAL A 29 -27.88 3.16 5.87
C VAL A 29 -27.04 4.42 5.72
N LYS A 30 -27.61 5.54 5.27
CA LYS A 30 -26.91 6.82 5.12
C LYS A 30 -26.48 7.44 6.47
N SER A 31 -27.30 7.25 7.50
CA SER A 31 -27.01 7.84 8.82
C SER A 31 -26.06 7.01 9.68
N GLN A 32 -26.06 5.67 9.52
CA GLN A 32 -25.34 4.76 10.40
C GLN A 32 -24.22 3.97 9.73
N LEU A 33 -24.17 3.95 8.38
CA LEU A 33 -23.14 3.30 7.57
C LEU A 33 -22.81 1.87 8.07
N PRO A 34 -23.76 0.91 8.04
CA PRO A 34 -23.54 -0.42 8.57
C PRO A 34 -22.44 -1.18 7.82
N ASP A 35 -21.89 -2.22 8.45
CA ASP A 35 -20.85 -3.02 7.85
C ASP A 35 -21.34 -3.97 6.76
N ILE A 36 -22.60 -4.39 6.84
CA ILE A 36 -23.26 -5.28 5.88
C ILE A 36 -24.78 -5.07 5.92
N ILE A 37 -25.47 -5.32 4.83
CA ILE A 37 -26.90 -5.19 4.69
C ILE A 37 -27.52 -6.51 4.28
N LEU A 38 -28.53 -6.95 5.02
CA LEU A 38 -29.43 -8.04 4.63
C LEU A 38 -30.73 -7.43 4.11
N LEU A 39 -31.04 -7.64 2.85
CA LEU A 39 -32.12 -6.92 2.15
C LEU A 39 -33.15 -7.87 1.58
N ASP A 40 -34.41 -7.76 2.05
CA ASP A 40 -35.52 -8.51 1.47
C ASP A 40 -35.91 -7.91 0.11
N VAL A 41 -36.18 -8.74 -0.86
CA VAL A 41 -36.72 -8.30 -2.15
C VAL A 41 -38.15 -7.79 -2.01
N MET A 42 -38.98 -8.50 -1.24
CA MET A 42 -40.43 -8.25 -1.16
C MET A 42 -40.69 -7.22 -0.06
N MET A 43 -40.65 -5.96 -0.42
CA MET A 43 -41.01 -4.83 0.44
C MET A 43 -42.05 -3.93 -0.25
N PRO A 44 -42.94 -3.27 0.52
CA PRO A 44 -43.89 -2.32 -0.05
C PRO A 44 -43.17 -1.07 -0.58
N ASP A 45 -43.79 -0.42 -1.55
CA ASP A 45 -43.39 0.84 -2.18
C ASP A 45 -42.08 0.79 -2.97
N MET A 46 -41.01 0.33 -2.37
CA MET A 46 -39.68 0.19 -2.97
C MET A 46 -39.15 -1.21 -2.69
N ASN A 47 -38.91 -2.01 -3.74
CA ASN A 47 -38.39 -3.36 -3.58
C ASN A 47 -36.88 -3.39 -3.28
N GLY A 48 -36.37 -4.56 -2.80
CA GLY A 48 -34.97 -4.69 -2.41
C GLY A 48 -33.97 -4.45 -3.54
N TYR A 49 -34.30 -4.74 -4.78
CA TYR A 49 -33.41 -4.46 -5.91
C TYR A 49 -33.22 -2.95 -6.14
N GLN A 50 -34.30 -2.16 -6.01
CA GLN A 50 -34.23 -0.70 -6.13
C GLN A 50 -33.44 -0.07 -5.00
N VAL A 51 -33.58 -0.59 -3.77
CA VAL A 51 -32.77 -0.15 -2.62
C VAL A 51 -31.29 -0.48 -2.87
N CYS A 52 -30.98 -1.71 -3.28
CA CYS A 52 -29.62 -2.14 -3.59
C CYS A 52 -28.98 -1.24 -4.65
N GLN A 53 -29.66 -1.01 -5.76
CA GLN A 53 -29.19 -0.16 -6.84
C GLN A 53 -28.90 1.28 -6.34
N SER A 54 -29.80 1.85 -5.54
CA SER A 54 -29.60 3.17 -4.97
C SER A 54 -28.37 3.26 -4.05
N LEU A 55 -28.13 2.22 -3.24
CA LEU A 55 -26.96 2.13 -2.38
C LEU A 55 -25.67 1.97 -3.18
N LYS A 56 -25.68 1.18 -4.26
CA LYS A 56 -24.49 0.94 -5.09
C LYS A 56 -24.13 2.12 -6.01
N LEU A 57 -25.06 3.02 -6.28
CA LEU A 57 -24.82 4.27 -7.02
C LEU A 57 -24.31 5.42 -6.13
N ASP A 58 -24.49 5.35 -4.82
CA ASP A 58 -24.05 6.38 -3.89
C ASP A 58 -22.59 6.14 -3.45
N PRO A 59 -21.65 7.08 -3.70
CA PRO A 59 -20.24 6.92 -3.34
C PRO A 59 -19.98 6.62 -1.85
N GLN A 60 -20.88 7.01 -0.95
CA GLN A 60 -20.73 6.77 0.49
C GLN A 60 -21.11 5.34 0.90
N THR A 61 -22.02 4.71 0.14
CA THR A 61 -22.59 3.40 0.50
C THR A 61 -22.26 2.27 -0.48
N GLN A 62 -21.70 2.58 -1.66
CA GLN A 62 -21.43 1.61 -2.72
C GLN A 62 -20.56 0.41 -2.31
N PHE A 63 -19.68 0.61 -1.33
CA PHE A 63 -18.78 -0.45 -0.84
C PHE A 63 -19.34 -1.23 0.34
N ILE A 64 -20.55 -0.89 0.82
CA ILE A 64 -21.22 -1.70 1.84
C ILE A 64 -21.76 -2.97 1.18
N PRO A 65 -21.36 -4.16 1.64
CA PRO A 65 -21.86 -5.41 1.09
C PRO A 65 -23.36 -5.56 1.30
N VAL A 66 -24.06 -6.02 0.26
CA VAL A 66 -25.51 -6.24 0.28
C VAL A 66 -25.80 -7.72 -0.03
N ILE A 67 -26.44 -8.43 0.91
CA ILE A 67 -26.98 -9.76 0.71
C ILE A 67 -28.48 -9.64 0.44
N ILE A 68 -28.92 -10.02 -0.73
CA ILE A 68 -30.34 -10.08 -1.04
C ILE A 68 -30.93 -11.41 -0.53
N VAL A 69 -32.00 -11.30 0.28
CA VAL A 69 -32.74 -12.46 0.80
C VAL A 69 -34.06 -12.57 0.06
N THR A 70 -34.25 -13.66 -0.70
CA THR A 70 -35.40 -13.80 -1.59
C THR A 70 -36.09 -15.16 -1.48
N ALA A 71 -37.40 -15.19 -1.67
CA ALA A 71 -38.15 -16.44 -1.90
C ALA A 71 -38.15 -16.84 -3.38
N LEU A 72 -37.69 -15.95 -4.26
CA LEU A 72 -37.68 -16.14 -5.70
C LEU A 72 -36.41 -16.90 -6.08
N SER A 73 -36.58 -18.04 -6.74
CA SER A 73 -35.50 -18.93 -7.18
C SER A 73 -35.36 -18.95 -8.71
N GLY A 74 -36.03 -18.02 -9.37
CA GLY A 74 -36.05 -17.93 -10.84
C GLY A 74 -34.75 -17.37 -11.39
N ARG A 75 -34.32 -17.83 -12.56
CA ARG A 75 -33.12 -17.36 -13.26
C ARG A 75 -33.15 -15.83 -13.51
N ASN A 76 -34.33 -15.28 -13.75
CA ASN A 76 -34.52 -13.83 -13.97
C ASN A 76 -34.30 -13.01 -12.71
N ASP A 77 -34.65 -13.52 -11.53
CA ASP A 77 -34.46 -12.81 -10.25
C ASP A 77 -32.96 -12.66 -9.92
N TRP A 78 -32.18 -13.69 -10.22
CA TRP A 78 -30.74 -13.67 -10.10
C TRP A 78 -30.10 -12.60 -10.99
N VAL A 79 -30.51 -12.53 -12.26
CA VAL A 79 -30.02 -11.52 -13.20
C VAL A 79 -30.36 -10.12 -12.70
N THR A 80 -31.62 -9.89 -12.29
CA THR A 80 -32.05 -8.58 -11.77
C THR A 80 -31.26 -8.16 -10.54
N GLY A 81 -30.92 -9.08 -9.66
CA GLY A 81 -30.16 -8.76 -8.46
C GLY A 81 -28.69 -8.49 -8.74
N ILE A 82 -28.08 -9.20 -9.69
CA ILE A 82 -26.71 -8.92 -10.15
C ILE A 82 -26.67 -7.53 -10.80
N ASP A 83 -27.64 -7.22 -11.66
CA ASP A 83 -27.74 -5.91 -12.31
C ASP A 83 -27.98 -4.77 -11.30
N ALA A 84 -28.64 -5.06 -10.17
CA ALA A 84 -28.78 -4.11 -9.06
C ALA A 84 -27.49 -3.95 -8.22
N GLY A 85 -26.45 -4.76 -8.48
CA GLY A 85 -25.16 -4.70 -7.81
C GLY A 85 -25.11 -5.44 -6.47
N ALA A 86 -26.00 -6.39 -6.21
CA ALA A 86 -25.94 -7.21 -5.00
C ALA A 86 -24.64 -8.04 -4.96
N ASP A 87 -24.04 -8.14 -3.79
CA ASP A 87 -22.79 -8.90 -3.61
C ASP A 87 -23.05 -10.39 -3.38
N GLU A 88 -24.23 -10.73 -2.82
CA GLU A 88 -24.59 -12.11 -2.52
C GLU A 88 -26.10 -12.32 -2.42
N PHE A 89 -26.55 -13.58 -2.50
CA PHE A 89 -27.96 -13.97 -2.43
C PHE A 89 -28.18 -15.10 -1.44
N LEU A 90 -29.31 -15.04 -0.73
CA LEU A 90 -29.80 -16.12 0.12
C LEU A 90 -31.24 -16.45 -0.23
N THR A 91 -31.54 -17.72 -0.39
CA THR A 91 -32.91 -18.20 -0.62
C THR A 91 -33.63 -18.47 0.71
N LYS A 92 -34.90 -18.12 0.79
CA LYS A 92 -35.74 -18.49 1.92
C LYS A 92 -36.22 -19.96 1.77
N PRO A 93 -36.26 -20.75 2.85
CA PRO A 93 -35.97 -20.38 4.25
C PRO A 93 -34.45 -20.21 4.50
N VAL A 94 -34.07 -19.16 5.23
CA VAL A 94 -32.67 -18.84 5.49
C VAL A 94 -32.06 -19.86 6.46
N ASN A 95 -30.97 -20.48 6.05
CA ASN A 95 -30.18 -21.37 6.89
C ASN A 95 -29.15 -20.54 7.70
N LYS A 96 -29.09 -20.76 9.04
CA LYS A 96 -28.18 -20.01 9.93
C LYS A 96 -26.71 -20.15 9.51
N LEU A 97 -26.25 -21.37 9.23
CA LEU A 97 -24.85 -21.62 8.88
C LEU A 97 -24.48 -20.95 7.56
N GLU A 98 -25.35 -21.04 6.54
CA GLU A 98 -25.15 -20.39 5.25
C GLU A 98 -25.09 -18.86 5.41
N LEU A 99 -26.03 -18.25 6.15
CA LEU A 99 -26.06 -16.82 6.44
C LEU A 99 -24.76 -16.35 7.09
N LEU A 100 -24.35 -17.00 8.18
CA LEU A 100 -23.11 -16.62 8.89
C LEU A 100 -21.87 -16.78 8.02
N THR A 101 -21.80 -17.83 7.20
CA THR A 101 -20.66 -18.05 6.29
C THR A 101 -20.56 -16.94 5.26
N ARG A 102 -21.66 -16.49 4.67
CA ARG A 102 -21.68 -15.41 3.69
C ARG A 102 -21.37 -14.06 4.32
N ILE A 103 -21.92 -13.75 5.50
CA ILE A 103 -21.61 -12.54 6.26
C ILE A 103 -20.10 -12.48 6.54
N HIS A 104 -19.51 -13.55 7.09
CA HIS A 104 -18.07 -13.59 7.38
C HIS A 104 -17.22 -13.38 6.13
N SER A 105 -17.59 -14.01 5.02
CA SER A 105 -16.85 -13.87 3.76
C SER A 105 -16.88 -12.45 3.24
N LEU A 106 -18.04 -11.80 3.24
CA LEU A 106 -18.21 -10.43 2.75
C LEU A 106 -17.54 -9.40 3.67
N LEU A 107 -17.67 -9.55 4.98
CA LEU A 107 -16.98 -8.67 5.93
C LEU A 107 -15.46 -8.78 5.81
N ARG A 108 -14.94 -9.99 5.61
CA ARG A 108 -13.52 -10.20 5.35
C ARG A 108 -13.06 -9.49 4.07
N ILE A 109 -13.81 -9.59 2.98
CA ILE A 109 -13.49 -8.90 1.71
C ILE A 109 -13.53 -7.39 1.92
N LYS A 110 -14.55 -6.84 2.60
CA LYS A 110 -14.66 -5.42 2.93
C LYS A 110 -13.43 -4.93 3.71
N ASN A 111 -13.03 -5.66 4.75
CA ASN A 111 -11.88 -5.30 5.58
C ASN A 111 -10.57 -5.31 4.77
N LEU A 112 -10.32 -6.36 3.98
CA LEU A 112 -9.14 -6.42 3.11
C LEU A 112 -9.11 -5.29 2.10
N HIS A 113 -10.26 -4.88 1.56
CA HIS A 113 -10.35 -3.74 0.65
C HIS A 113 -10.04 -2.42 1.35
N ALA A 114 -10.54 -2.23 2.58
CA ALA A 114 -10.24 -1.05 3.40
C ALA A 114 -8.73 -0.96 3.74
N ASP A 115 -8.12 -2.09 4.13
CA ASP A 115 -6.69 -2.17 4.42
C ASP A 115 -5.84 -1.84 3.18
N LEU A 116 -6.23 -2.35 2.02
CA LEU A 116 -5.55 -2.07 0.75
C LEU A 116 -5.62 -0.58 0.37
N ILE A 117 -6.78 0.06 0.57
CA ILE A 117 -6.94 1.51 0.34
C ILE A 117 -6.07 2.30 1.31
N ALA A 118 -6.05 1.93 2.58
CA ALA A 118 -5.23 2.59 3.60
C ALA A 118 -3.72 2.51 3.25
N GLU A 119 -3.24 1.33 2.86
CA GLU A 119 -1.85 1.13 2.46
C GLU A 119 -1.50 1.89 1.16
N LYS A 120 -2.40 1.87 0.17
CA LYS A 120 -2.25 2.68 -1.05
C LYS A 120 -2.14 4.17 -0.74
N ASN A 121 -2.98 4.70 0.16
CA ASN A 121 -2.95 6.12 0.54
C ASN A 121 -1.67 6.46 1.29
N LYS A 122 -1.17 5.58 2.16
CA LYS A 122 0.10 5.72 2.85
C LYS A 122 1.26 5.79 1.86
N LEU A 123 1.34 4.86 0.91
CA LEU A 123 2.36 4.87 -0.14
C LEU A 123 2.28 6.12 -1.02
N TYR A 124 1.07 6.55 -1.37
CA TYR A 124 0.87 7.78 -2.13
C TYR A 124 1.41 9.01 -1.38
N LEU A 125 1.10 9.14 -0.08
CA LEU A 125 1.60 10.24 0.75
C LEU A 125 3.12 10.20 0.87
N GLN A 126 3.72 9.04 1.13
CA GLN A 126 5.17 8.86 1.20
C GLN A 126 5.85 9.27 -0.11
N ASN A 127 5.32 8.85 -1.26
CA ASN A 127 5.85 9.23 -2.56
C ASN A 127 5.73 10.74 -2.82
N ARG A 128 4.64 11.35 -2.36
CA ARG A 128 4.43 12.80 -2.49
C ARG A 128 5.41 13.61 -1.65
N ILE A 129 5.62 13.20 -0.39
CA ILE A 129 6.64 13.82 0.50
C ILE A 129 8.03 13.66 -0.12
N ARG A 130 8.39 12.46 -0.58
CA ARG A 130 9.66 12.20 -1.25
C ARG A 130 9.88 13.13 -2.45
N SER A 131 8.88 13.27 -3.33
CA SER A 131 8.95 14.15 -4.50
C SER A 131 9.19 15.62 -4.12
N VAL A 132 8.56 16.11 -3.06
CA VAL A 132 8.78 17.47 -2.54
C VAL A 132 10.19 17.62 -2.01
N LEU A 133 10.66 16.66 -1.21
CA LEU A 133 12.01 16.70 -0.65
C LEU A 133 13.09 16.65 -1.73
N THR A 134 12.93 15.84 -2.77
CA THR A 134 13.88 15.76 -3.90
C THR A 134 13.99 17.06 -4.70
N GLN A 135 12.98 17.92 -4.65
CA GLN A 135 13.01 19.25 -5.28
C GLN A 135 13.60 20.32 -4.36
N ILE A 136 13.28 20.28 -3.07
CA ILE A 136 13.70 21.30 -2.10
C ILE A 136 15.16 21.11 -1.69
N ILE A 137 15.60 19.90 -1.41
CA ILE A 137 16.95 19.59 -0.94
C ILE A 137 18.05 20.15 -1.87
N PRO A 138 18.03 19.90 -3.19
CA PRO A 138 19.04 20.45 -4.09
C PRO A 138 19.03 21.97 -4.14
N THR A 139 17.84 22.59 -4.04
CA THR A 139 17.71 24.04 -4.03
C THR A 139 18.35 24.64 -2.80
N LEU A 140 18.11 24.07 -1.62
CA LEU A 140 18.76 24.48 -0.38
C LEU A 140 20.28 24.26 -0.43
N LEU A 141 20.73 23.10 -0.90
CA LEU A 141 22.15 22.80 -1.01
C LEU A 141 22.89 23.73 -1.98
N ARG A 142 22.23 24.24 -3.04
CA ARG A 142 22.84 25.23 -3.94
C ARG A 142 23.13 26.58 -3.28
N THR A 143 22.36 26.97 -2.27
CA THR A 143 22.52 28.23 -1.57
C THR A 143 23.63 28.18 -0.51
N LEU A 144 24.09 26.99 -0.12
CA LEU A 144 25.10 26.81 0.90
C LEU A 144 26.54 26.98 0.33
N PRO A 145 27.48 27.54 1.12
CA PRO A 145 28.91 27.50 0.81
C PRO A 145 29.42 26.05 0.65
N PRO A 146 30.45 25.81 -0.19
CA PRO A 146 30.98 24.45 -0.44
C PRO A 146 31.33 23.67 0.84
N GLU A 147 31.93 24.31 1.83
CA GLU A 147 32.30 23.70 3.11
C GLU A 147 31.07 23.20 3.90
N GLN A 148 29.99 23.97 3.90
CA GLN A 148 28.76 23.61 4.60
C GLN A 148 27.98 22.53 3.85
N LYS A 149 28.07 22.46 2.51
CA LYS A 149 27.42 21.41 1.71
C LYS A 149 27.83 20.00 2.13
N SER A 150 29.14 19.80 2.29
CA SER A 150 29.66 18.48 2.70
C SER A 150 29.12 18.08 4.08
N ILE A 151 29.11 19.00 5.03
CA ILE A 151 28.57 18.72 6.38
C ILE A 151 27.09 18.34 6.32
N VAL A 152 26.29 19.13 5.61
CA VAL A 152 24.84 18.86 5.49
C VAL A 152 24.57 17.53 4.80
N ILE A 153 25.29 17.20 3.73
CA ILE A 153 25.14 15.91 3.04
C ILE A 153 25.47 14.75 3.98
N HIS A 154 26.56 14.83 4.76
CA HIS A 154 26.89 13.78 5.73
C HIS A 154 25.82 13.63 6.80
N GLN A 155 25.34 14.74 7.36
CA GLN A 155 24.23 14.70 8.34
C GLN A 155 22.96 14.09 7.75
N MET A 156 22.61 14.39 6.49
CA MET A 156 21.46 13.76 5.82
C MET A 156 21.66 12.25 5.64
N ILE A 157 22.86 11.81 5.27
CA ILE A 157 23.18 10.39 5.15
C ILE A 157 23.03 9.71 6.51
N ASP A 158 23.60 10.29 7.58
CA ASP A 158 23.49 9.74 8.93
C ASP A 158 22.02 9.65 9.36
N MET A 159 21.20 10.69 9.16
CA MET A 159 19.76 10.66 9.46
C MET A 159 19.00 9.59 8.67
N VAL A 160 19.34 9.36 7.40
CA VAL A 160 18.73 8.29 6.59
C VAL A 160 19.13 6.94 7.14
N MET A 161 20.39 6.74 7.48
CA MET A 161 20.89 5.50 8.07
C MET A 161 20.24 5.22 9.42
N ASP A 162 20.16 6.20 10.31
CA ASP A 162 19.49 6.07 11.61
C ASP A 162 18.02 5.68 11.43
N ALA A 163 17.27 6.34 10.53
CA ALA A 163 15.88 6.03 10.27
C ALA A 163 15.66 4.59 9.70
N ILE A 164 16.61 4.08 8.93
CA ILE A 164 16.54 2.70 8.37
C ILE A 164 16.83 1.66 9.48
N PHE A 165 17.75 1.95 10.39
CA PHE A 165 18.18 1.05 11.45
C PHE A 165 17.46 1.24 12.79
N GLU A 166 16.60 2.26 12.95
CA GLU A 166 15.93 2.62 14.21
C GLU A 166 15.11 1.48 14.84
N ASN A 167 14.62 0.53 14.02
CA ASN A 167 13.84 -0.63 14.48
C ASN A 167 14.53 -1.98 14.26
N THR A 168 15.82 -1.98 13.94
CA THR A 168 16.57 -3.20 13.59
C THR A 168 17.94 -3.18 14.28
N ASP A 169 18.36 -4.31 14.84
CA ASP A 169 19.72 -4.47 15.36
C ASP A 169 20.69 -4.48 14.16
N PRO A 170 21.62 -3.48 14.06
CA PRO A 170 22.56 -3.40 12.95
C PRO A 170 23.43 -4.66 12.80
N GLU A 171 23.83 -5.30 13.91
CA GLU A 171 24.69 -6.49 13.88
C GLU A 171 23.93 -7.71 13.34
N SER A 172 22.66 -7.89 13.71
CA SER A 172 21.83 -8.99 13.20
C SER A 172 21.52 -8.83 11.70
N ASN A 173 21.33 -7.60 11.24
CA ASN A 173 21.14 -7.32 9.80
C ASN A 173 22.43 -7.53 8.99
N LEU A 174 23.58 -7.10 9.52
CA LEU A 174 24.88 -7.34 8.87
C LEU A 174 25.22 -8.81 8.72
N ALA A 175 24.80 -9.66 9.68
CA ALA A 175 25.00 -11.11 9.62
C ALA A 175 24.04 -11.83 8.64
N ALA A 176 22.90 -11.21 8.32
CA ALA A 176 21.91 -11.80 7.43
C ALA A 176 22.26 -11.71 5.93
N TYR A 177 23.21 -10.85 5.55
CA TYR A 177 23.62 -10.65 4.17
C TYR A 177 25.01 -11.23 3.90
N GLU A 178 25.11 -12.06 2.86
CA GLU A 178 26.37 -12.67 2.45
C GLU A 178 27.37 -11.63 1.94
N THR A 179 26.86 -10.56 1.29
CA THR A 179 27.69 -9.53 0.68
C THR A 179 27.29 -8.11 1.07
N VAL A 180 28.27 -7.20 1.05
CA VAL A 180 28.03 -5.74 1.24
C VAL A 180 27.10 -5.20 0.14
N GLY A 181 27.21 -5.72 -1.09
CA GLY A 181 26.38 -5.31 -2.21
C GLY A 181 24.89 -5.59 -1.99
N GLU A 182 24.56 -6.76 -1.43
CA GLU A 182 23.17 -7.13 -1.11
C GLU A 182 22.59 -6.18 -0.05
N LEU A 183 23.37 -5.86 0.98
CA LEU A 183 22.95 -4.91 2.00
C LEU A 183 22.75 -3.50 1.44
N CYS A 184 23.66 -3.03 0.57
CA CYS A 184 23.51 -1.76 -0.14
C CYS A 184 22.24 -1.72 -0.98
N CYS A 185 21.97 -2.78 -1.75
CA CYS A 185 20.75 -2.90 -2.57
C CYS A 185 19.50 -2.86 -1.70
N GLN A 186 19.47 -3.60 -0.60
CA GLN A 186 18.31 -3.59 0.29
C GLN A 186 18.03 -2.20 0.85
N ILE A 187 19.05 -1.53 1.37
CA ILE A 187 18.89 -0.20 1.99
C ILE A 187 18.38 0.81 0.97
N ILE A 188 18.99 0.89 -0.21
CA ILE A 188 18.55 1.86 -1.22
C ILE A 188 17.16 1.53 -1.79
N ASN A 189 16.78 0.26 -1.84
CA ASN A 189 15.47 -0.18 -2.30
C ASN A 189 14.35 0.18 -1.30
N GLN A 190 14.66 0.28 0.00
CA GLN A 190 13.71 0.83 0.98
C GLN A 190 13.37 2.30 0.70
N LEU A 191 14.26 3.04 0.04
CA LEU A 191 14.00 4.40 -0.44
C LEU A 191 13.19 4.44 -1.76
N GLY A 192 12.70 3.28 -2.22
CA GLY A 192 11.89 3.16 -3.44
C GLY A 192 12.72 3.07 -4.72
N ALA A 193 13.97 2.66 -4.62
CA ALA A 193 14.82 2.33 -5.76
C ALA A 193 14.55 0.89 -6.28
N ASN A 194 15.24 0.52 -7.36
CA ASN A 194 15.37 -0.87 -7.80
C ASN A 194 16.84 -1.12 -8.19
N PHE A 195 17.59 -1.61 -7.20
CA PHE A 195 19.01 -1.95 -7.33
C PHE A 195 19.20 -3.44 -7.07
N GLU A 196 20.11 -4.05 -7.81
CA GLU A 196 20.48 -5.47 -7.72
C GLU A 196 21.99 -5.63 -7.81
N VAL A 197 22.52 -6.71 -7.23
CA VAL A 197 23.94 -7.05 -7.36
C VAL A 197 24.15 -7.67 -8.74
N ASP A 198 25.07 -7.13 -9.53
CA ASP A 198 25.44 -7.68 -10.82
C ASP A 198 26.48 -8.80 -10.62
N THR A 199 26.02 -10.05 -10.75
CA THR A 199 26.84 -11.25 -10.58
C THR A 199 27.67 -11.61 -11.81
N SER A 200 27.60 -10.82 -12.88
CA SER A 200 28.31 -11.10 -14.14
C SER A 200 29.82 -10.87 -14.02
N ASN A 201 30.27 -10.15 -12.98
CA ASN A 201 31.68 -9.83 -12.74
C ASN A 201 32.21 -10.48 -11.46
N ASN A 202 33.01 -11.53 -11.58
CA ASN A 202 33.53 -12.31 -10.43
C ASN A 202 34.65 -11.63 -9.62
N LYS A 203 35.10 -10.43 -9.99
CA LYS A 203 36.26 -9.79 -9.32
C LYS A 203 35.87 -8.69 -8.34
N ASN A 204 34.79 -7.95 -8.61
CA ASN A 204 34.35 -6.81 -7.79
C ASN A 204 32.85 -6.94 -7.52
N CYS A 205 32.39 -6.41 -6.38
CA CYS A 205 30.96 -6.33 -6.12
C CYS A 205 30.40 -5.15 -6.90
N THR A 206 29.66 -5.44 -7.97
CA THR A 206 29.01 -4.42 -8.81
C THR A 206 27.53 -4.33 -8.46
N ILE A 207 27.02 -3.11 -8.26
CA ILE A 207 25.61 -2.83 -7.97
C ILE A 207 25.02 -2.06 -9.15
N LYS A 208 23.93 -2.59 -9.72
CA LYS A 208 23.23 -1.97 -10.84
C LYS A 208 21.83 -1.51 -10.42
N GLY A 209 21.52 -0.25 -10.66
CA GLY A 209 20.23 0.36 -10.37
C GLY A 209 19.45 0.69 -11.64
N ASN A 210 18.27 0.12 -11.79
CA ASN A 210 17.38 0.36 -12.93
C ASN A 210 16.31 1.45 -12.61
N HIS A 211 16.13 1.77 -11.34
CA HIS A 211 15.22 2.82 -10.88
C HIS A 211 15.90 3.67 -9.81
N CYS A 212 15.92 4.98 -10.04
CA CYS A 212 16.54 5.95 -9.13
C CYS A 212 15.64 6.22 -7.92
N PRO A 213 16.15 6.20 -6.67
CA PRO A 213 15.33 6.51 -5.49
C PRO A 213 14.82 7.95 -5.50
N TRP A 214 15.52 8.85 -6.18
CA TRP A 214 15.17 10.27 -6.26
C TRP A 214 14.28 10.62 -7.47
N GLY A 215 14.05 9.67 -8.39
CA GLY A 215 13.48 9.92 -9.70
C GLY A 215 14.55 10.26 -10.75
N ARG A 216 14.39 9.76 -11.98
CA ARG A 216 15.38 9.95 -13.05
C ARG A 216 15.49 11.41 -13.50
N GLU A 217 14.38 12.10 -13.64
CA GLU A 217 14.33 13.49 -14.08
C GLU A 217 14.88 14.43 -13.00
N GLU A 218 14.53 14.18 -11.74
CA GLU A 218 15.02 14.93 -10.60
C GLU A 218 16.54 14.75 -10.42
N ALA A 219 17.05 13.54 -10.57
CA ALA A 219 18.48 13.27 -10.47
C ALA A 219 19.26 13.95 -11.61
N ARG A 220 18.74 13.93 -12.84
CA ARG A 220 19.33 14.65 -13.98
C ARG A 220 19.39 16.16 -13.77
N SER A 221 18.31 16.72 -13.26
CA SER A 221 18.22 18.15 -12.95
C SER A 221 19.12 18.53 -11.76
N ASN A 222 19.43 17.59 -10.88
CA ASN A 222 20.13 17.82 -9.62
C ASN A 222 21.09 16.66 -9.30
N PRO A 223 22.27 16.58 -9.96
CA PRO A 223 23.23 15.48 -9.78
C PRO A 223 23.76 15.30 -8.34
N ILE A 224 23.60 16.32 -7.49
CA ILE A 224 23.97 16.26 -6.06
C ILE A 224 23.20 15.14 -5.32
N LEU A 225 22.02 14.75 -5.80
CA LEU A 225 21.25 13.64 -5.24
C LEU A 225 21.98 12.30 -5.40
N CYS A 226 22.77 12.15 -6.47
CA CYS A 226 23.61 10.96 -6.69
C CYS A 226 24.74 10.86 -5.65
N THR A 227 25.23 12.00 -5.14
CA THR A 227 26.22 12.05 -4.06
C THR A 227 25.65 11.49 -2.76
N ILE A 228 24.36 11.71 -2.48
CA ILE A 228 23.69 11.13 -1.31
C ILE A 228 23.62 9.61 -1.44
N SER A 229 23.23 9.08 -2.60
CA SER A 229 23.19 7.62 -2.83
C SER A 229 24.58 6.98 -2.69
N ARG A 230 25.62 7.59 -3.27
CA ARG A 230 26.99 7.14 -3.09
C ARG A 230 27.41 7.16 -1.60
N GLY A 231 27.08 8.22 -0.89
CA GLY A 231 27.38 8.34 0.54
C GLY A 231 26.71 7.28 1.40
N ILE A 232 25.47 6.92 1.09
CA ILE A 232 24.77 5.80 1.73
C ILE A 232 25.55 4.49 1.50
N PHE A 233 25.93 4.18 0.26
CA PHE A 233 26.68 2.97 -0.06
C PHE A 233 28.04 2.94 0.63
N SER A 234 28.77 4.08 0.66
CA SER A 234 30.05 4.19 1.35
C SER A 234 29.89 3.97 2.87
N ARG A 235 28.81 4.48 3.47
CA ARG A 235 28.53 4.28 4.89
C ARG A 235 28.26 2.82 5.22
N VAL A 236 27.43 2.16 4.38
CA VAL A 236 27.11 0.73 4.50
C VAL A 236 28.37 -0.13 4.35
N ALA A 237 29.21 0.17 3.37
CA ALA A 237 30.47 -0.52 3.14
C ALA A 237 31.38 -0.47 4.38
N ASN A 238 31.53 0.71 4.97
CA ASN A 238 32.36 0.91 6.17
C ASN A 238 31.78 0.26 7.44
N MET A 239 30.47 -0.02 7.50
CA MET A 239 29.89 -0.73 8.66
C MET A 239 30.34 -2.19 8.77
N LYS A 240 30.77 -2.82 7.68
CA LYS A 240 31.32 -4.19 7.71
C LYS A 240 32.79 -4.27 8.11
N GLY A 241 33.42 -3.13 8.41
CA GLY A 241 34.75 -3.08 9.01
C GLY A 241 35.93 -3.32 8.08
N ASP A 242 35.69 -3.39 6.79
CA ASP A 242 36.72 -3.48 5.76
C ASP A 242 36.96 -2.11 5.12
N ASP A 243 38.18 -1.80 4.75
CA ASP A 243 38.53 -0.63 3.95
C ASP A 243 37.97 -0.80 2.51
N LEU A 244 36.69 -0.45 2.37
CA LEU A 244 35.97 -0.56 1.09
C LEU A 244 35.75 0.82 0.51
N GLU A 245 36.03 0.97 -0.78
CA GLU A 245 35.72 2.16 -1.56
C GLU A 245 34.56 1.90 -2.53
N VAL A 246 33.71 2.90 -2.67
CA VAL A 246 32.56 2.86 -3.60
C VAL A 246 32.83 3.81 -4.75
N ASP A 247 33.05 3.23 -5.92
CA ASP A 247 33.24 3.95 -7.16
C ASP A 247 31.93 4.07 -7.93
N VAL A 248 31.75 5.23 -8.55
CA VAL A 248 30.59 5.55 -9.38
C VAL A 248 31.01 5.43 -10.84
N ILE A 249 30.48 4.43 -11.52
CA ILE A 249 30.80 4.19 -12.93
C ILE A 249 29.79 4.92 -13.84
N GLU A 250 28.50 4.74 -13.57
CA GLU A 250 27.40 5.36 -14.30
C GLU A 250 26.35 5.89 -13.34
N THR A 251 25.69 7.00 -13.68
CA THR A 251 24.51 7.47 -12.93
C THR A 251 23.45 8.06 -13.84
N MET A 252 22.20 7.77 -13.50
CA MET A 252 21.05 8.39 -14.19
C MET A 252 21.07 9.92 -14.07
N GLY A 253 21.69 10.47 -13.02
CA GLY A 253 21.90 11.90 -12.84
C GLY A 253 22.83 12.52 -13.87
N ASN A 254 23.81 11.77 -14.38
CA ASN A 254 24.71 12.19 -15.46
C ASN A 254 24.13 11.95 -16.86
N GLY A 255 22.93 11.32 -16.94
CA GLY A 255 22.27 11.04 -18.20
C GLY A 255 22.33 9.59 -18.64
N ASP A 256 23.00 8.73 -17.87
CA ASP A 256 23.10 7.30 -18.18
C ASP A 256 21.76 6.57 -18.07
N ASN A 257 21.66 5.38 -18.66
CA ASN A 257 20.44 4.59 -18.65
C ASN A 257 20.19 3.88 -17.32
N CYS A 258 21.24 3.61 -16.57
CA CYS A 258 21.21 2.98 -15.25
C CYS A 258 22.19 3.70 -14.31
N CYS A 259 22.17 3.29 -13.04
CA CYS A 259 23.26 3.60 -12.10
C CYS A 259 24.12 2.34 -11.94
N LEU A 260 25.44 2.50 -11.99
CA LEU A 260 26.41 1.44 -11.82
C LEU A 260 27.44 1.87 -10.79
N PHE A 261 27.58 1.10 -9.72
CA PHE A 261 28.54 1.32 -8.65
C PHE A 261 29.42 0.09 -8.48
N GLU A 262 30.70 0.28 -8.26
CA GLU A 262 31.63 -0.78 -7.91
C GLU A 262 32.10 -0.58 -6.45
N ILE A 263 32.09 -1.69 -5.70
CA ILE A 263 32.63 -1.73 -4.34
C ILE A 263 33.95 -2.48 -4.41
N ASN A 264 35.03 -1.77 -4.17
CA ASN A 264 36.40 -2.25 -4.27
C ASN A 264 37.04 -2.29 -2.89
N ARG A 265 37.90 -3.26 -2.63
CA ARG A 265 38.75 -3.30 -1.45
C ARG A 265 39.94 -2.35 -1.68
N LEU A 266 40.24 -1.49 -0.70
CA LEU A 266 41.47 -0.71 -0.72
C LEU A 266 42.63 -1.65 -0.43
N ASP A 267 43.63 -1.71 -1.35
CA ASP A 267 44.86 -2.49 -1.19
C ASP A 267 45.80 -1.96 -0.09
#